data_d0ac0087cbf8f26d0bcc2e7dbda4da0b
#
_entry.id   d0ac0087cbf8f26d0bcc2e7dbda4da0b
#
_cell.length_a   1.000
_cell.length_b   1.000
_cell.length_c   1.000
_cell.angle_alpha   90.00
_cell.angle_beta   90.00
_cell.angle_gamma   90.00
#
_symmetry.space_group_name_H-M   'P 1'
#
loop_
_entity.id
_entity.type
_entity.pdbx_description
1 polymer ?
#
loop_
_entity_poly.entity_id
_entity_poly.type
_entity_poly.pdbx_seq_one_letter_code
_entity_poly.pdbx_strand_id
1 'polypeptide(L)'
;HSGGPYDYHLTRHLQSLCQSDEISLRRDLFRYYHSDAESAIRSGADTRIALIGFGTDATHGYERTHRDSLFASNRLLVAYMFSPPVFEHDEKSDPPLDNFRDQLGADSVSASDTILPPLKGVLSPDKRDH
;
A
#
# COMPACT_ATOMS: atom_id res chain seq x y z
N HIS A 1 1.44 -12.60 11.44
CA HIS A 1 1.88 -11.71 10.38
C HIS A 1 1.52 -10.28 10.75
N SER A 2 2.44 -9.57 11.36
CA SER A 2 2.16 -8.24 11.88
C SER A 2 2.44 -7.12 10.86
N GLY A 3 3.01 -7.43 9.72
CA GLY A 3 3.24 -6.48 8.64
C GLY A 3 2.83 -7.06 7.29
N GLY A 4 2.14 -6.31 6.51
CA GLY A 4 1.64 -6.70 5.20
C GLY A 4 0.12 -6.80 5.14
N PRO A 5 -0.47 -7.23 4.05
CA PRO A 5 0.13 -8.07 3.02
C PRO A 5 1.07 -7.31 2.08
N TYR A 6 2.19 -7.92 1.75
CA TYR A 6 3.08 -7.46 0.70
C TYR A 6 2.61 -7.96 -0.66
N ASP A 7 2.83 -7.17 -1.71
CA ASP A 7 2.38 -7.53 -3.05
C ASP A 7 3.10 -8.79 -3.54
N TYR A 8 2.30 -9.76 -3.96
CA TYR A 8 2.80 -11.04 -4.41
C TYR A 8 3.59 -10.94 -5.72
N HIS A 9 3.09 -10.17 -6.69
CA HIS A 9 3.71 -10.05 -8.00
C HIS A 9 5.04 -9.30 -7.91
N LEU A 10 5.06 -8.21 -7.14
CA LEU A 10 6.29 -7.46 -6.89
C LEU A 10 7.33 -8.31 -6.16
N THR A 11 6.92 -9.07 -5.15
CA THR A 11 7.81 -9.99 -4.44
C THR A 11 8.36 -11.08 -5.36
N ARG A 12 7.53 -11.65 -6.24
CA ARG A 12 7.95 -12.65 -7.21
C ARG A 12 8.91 -12.09 -8.24
N HIS A 13 8.68 -10.85 -8.70
CA HIS A 13 9.59 -10.16 -9.60
C HIS A 13 10.98 -9.98 -8.98
N LEU A 14 11.06 -9.50 -7.75
CA LEU A 14 12.33 -9.39 -7.02
C LEU A 14 13.04 -10.75 -6.89
N GLN A 15 12.29 -11.82 -6.64
CA GLN A 15 12.86 -13.17 -6.60
C GLN A 15 13.40 -13.62 -7.96
N SER A 16 12.69 -13.32 -9.06
CA SER A 16 13.17 -13.69 -10.40
C SER A 16 14.44 -12.94 -10.78
N LEU A 17 14.57 -11.66 -10.39
CA LEU A 17 15.80 -10.89 -10.58
C LEU A 17 16.97 -11.49 -9.78
N CYS A 18 16.72 -11.92 -8.55
CA CYS A 18 17.76 -12.61 -7.78
C CYS A 18 18.22 -13.91 -8.44
N GLN A 19 17.31 -14.65 -9.08
CA GLN A 19 17.65 -15.89 -9.78
C GLN A 19 18.43 -15.63 -11.05
N SER A 20 18.02 -14.64 -11.87
CA SER A 20 18.71 -14.32 -13.13
C SER A 20 20.09 -13.75 -12.91
N ASP A 21 20.30 -12.97 -11.87
CA ASP A 21 21.56 -12.29 -11.59
C ASP A 21 22.42 -13.04 -10.56
N GLU A 22 22.04 -14.25 -10.20
CA GLU A 22 22.74 -15.08 -9.21
C GLU A 22 22.98 -14.35 -7.88
N ILE A 23 21.98 -13.57 -7.43
CA ILE A 23 22.02 -12.90 -6.15
C ILE A 23 21.49 -13.84 -5.06
N SER A 24 22.30 -14.06 -4.04
CA SER A 24 21.90 -14.89 -2.90
C SER A 24 20.70 -14.26 -2.18
N LEU A 25 19.61 -15.00 -2.08
CA LEU A 25 18.37 -14.56 -1.45
C LEU A 25 17.86 -15.60 -0.47
N ARG A 26 17.37 -15.14 0.67
CA ARG A 26 16.55 -15.92 1.59
C ARG A 26 15.22 -15.21 1.81
N ARG A 27 14.14 -15.99 1.92
CA ARG A 27 12.84 -15.46 2.35
C ARG A 27 12.72 -15.65 3.85
N ASP A 28 12.23 -14.61 4.50
CA ASP A 28 11.99 -14.66 5.93
C ASP A 28 10.64 -14.03 6.30
N LEU A 29 10.17 -14.27 7.51
CA LEU A 29 8.93 -13.77 8.07
C LEU A 29 9.20 -13.24 9.46
N PHE A 30 9.03 -11.96 9.63
CA PHE A 30 9.12 -11.30 10.92
C PHE A 30 7.75 -11.19 11.57
N ARG A 31 7.59 -11.71 12.76
CA ARG A 31 6.29 -11.76 13.47
C ARG A 31 5.93 -10.44 14.12
N TYR A 32 6.91 -9.68 14.55
CA TYR A 32 6.74 -8.55 15.45
C TYR A 32 7.25 -7.22 14.88
N TYR A 33 7.85 -7.24 13.71
CA TYR A 33 8.38 -6.04 13.08
C TYR A 33 7.40 -5.48 12.04
N HIS A 34 7.30 -4.16 12.05
CA HIS A 34 6.57 -3.38 11.08
C HIS A 34 7.54 -2.59 10.21
N SER A 35 7.09 -2.18 9.04
CA SER A 35 7.87 -1.35 8.14
C SER A 35 7.14 -0.05 7.85
N ASP A 36 7.88 0.97 7.47
CA ASP A 36 7.31 2.26 7.05
C ASP A 36 6.41 2.09 5.82
N ALA A 37 6.70 1.10 4.96
CA ALA A 37 5.85 0.76 3.83
C ALA A 37 4.44 0.30 4.27
N GLU A 38 4.33 -0.45 5.36
CA GLU A 38 3.04 -0.80 5.95
C GLU A 38 2.31 0.44 6.47
N SER A 39 3.03 1.34 7.13
CA SER A 39 2.47 2.58 7.63
C SER A 39 1.91 3.45 6.49
N ALA A 40 2.59 3.50 5.34
CA ALA A 40 2.10 4.19 4.16
C ALA A 40 0.76 3.62 3.67
N ILE A 41 0.64 2.30 3.55
CA ILE A 41 -0.62 1.64 3.15
C ILE A 41 -1.73 1.93 4.16
N ARG A 42 -1.44 1.84 5.46
CA ARG A 42 -2.43 2.15 6.51
C ARG A 42 -2.90 3.61 6.49
N SER A 43 -2.04 4.49 6.01
CA SER A 43 -2.37 5.91 5.81
C SER A 43 -3.12 6.20 4.52
N GLY A 44 -3.48 5.17 3.74
CA GLY A 44 -4.26 5.30 2.52
C GLY A 44 -3.42 5.51 1.26
N ALA A 45 -2.10 5.25 1.28
CA ALA A 45 -1.30 5.31 0.07
C ALA A 45 -1.72 4.22 -0.92
N ASP A 46 -2.06 4.62 -2.14
CA ASP A 46 -2.34 3.71 -3.24
C ASP A 46 -1.04 3.28 -3.91
N THR A 47 -0.37 2.32 -3.31
CA THR A 47 0.91 1.79 -3.77
C THR A 47 1.06 0.31 -3.47
N ARG A 48 1.85 -0.38 -4.26
CA ARG A 48 2.25 -1.77 -4.01
C ARG A 48 3.55 -1.79 -3.24
N ILE A 49 3.64 -2.67 -2.26
CA ILE A 49 4.81 -2.74 -1.40
C ILE A 49 5.43 -4.12 -1.38
N ALA A 50 6.75 -4.15 -1.32
CA ALA A 50 7.55 -5.32 -0.98
C ALA A 50 8.68 -4.89 -0.06
N LEU A 51 9.25 -5.83 0.68
CA LEU A 51 10.39 -5.58 1.54
C LEU A 51 11.64 -6.27 1.01
N ILE A 52 12.74 -5.53 1.04
CA ILE A 52 14.09 -6.01 0.84
C ILE A 52 14.86 -5.67 2.11
N GLY A 53 15.64 -6.60 2.60
CA GLY A 53 16.53 -6.38 3.74
C GLY A 53 17.82 -7.16 3.58
N PHE A 54 18.87 -6.71 4.21
CA PHE A 54 20.10 -7.47 4.38
C PHE A 54 20.11 -8.15 5.74
N GLY A 55 20.78 -9.31 5.84
CA GLY A 55 20.91 -10.04 7.10
C GLY A 55 21.70 -9.22 8.11
N THR A 56 21.07 -8.94 9.26
CA THR A 56 21.68 -8.19 10.36
C THR A 56 21.62 -9.03 11.63
N ASP A 57 22.73 -9.08 12.33
CA ASP A 57 22.84 -9.67 13.67
C ASP A 57 22.60 -8.58 14.71
N ALA A 58 21.91 -8.93 15.81
CA ALA A 58 21.62 -8.02 16.92
C ALA A 58 20.85 -6.74 16.52
N THR A 59 19.79 -6.88 15.73
CA THR A 59 18.90 -5.77 15.32
C THR A 59 18.42 -4.98 16.55
N HIS A 60 18.49 -3.65 16.47
CA HIS A 60 18.23 -2.69 17.55
C HIS A 60 19.24 -2.73 18.71
N GLY A 61 20.38 -3.37 18.51
CA GLY A 61 21.50 -3.38 19.45
C GLY A 61 22.81 -2.96 18.78
N TYR A 62 23.90 -3.68 19.07
CA TYR A 62 25.16 -3.51 18.36
C TYR A 62 25.12 -4.30 17.05
N GLU A 63 24.56 -3.70 16.04
CA GLU A 63 24.25 -4.34 14.76
C GLU A 63 25.52 -4.69 13.97
N ARG A 64 25.52 -5.88 13.40
CA ARG A 64 26.56 -6.36 12.50
C ARG A 64 25.94 -6.98 11.27
N THR A 65 26.53 -6.73 10.12
CA THR A 65 26.15 -7.39 8.87
C THR A 65 27.38 -7.82 8.09
N HIS A 66 27.21 -8.84 7.27
CA HIS A 66 28.26 -9.23 6.35
C HIS A 66 28.30 -8.30 5.15
N ARG A 67 29.49 -7.91 4.72
CA ARG A 67 29.65 -7.00 3.57
C ARG A 67 28.94 -7.49 2.32
N ASP A 68 28.96 -8.81 2.06
CA ASP A 68 28.31 -9.39 0.88
C ASP A 68 26.79 -9.25 0.92
N SER A 69 26.17 -9.17 2.10
CA SER A 69 24.73 -8.86 2.23
C SER A 69 24.40 -7.47 1.73
N LEU A 70 25.27 -6.49 1.98
CA LEU A 70 25.09 -5.13 1.47
C LEU A 70 25.27 -5.09 -0.05
N PHE A 71 26.25 -5.79 -0.59
CA PHE A 71 26.44 -5.88 -2.04
C PHE A 71 25.28 -6.59 -2.71
N ALA A 72 24.78 -7.68 -2.14
CA ALA A 72 23.63 -8.41 -2.68
C ALA A 72 22.37 -7.51 -2.71
N SER A 73 22.09 -6.78 -1.64
CA SER A 73 20.97 -5.84 -1.58
C SER A 73 21.11 -4.71 -2.60
N ASN A 74 22.32 -4.16 -2.75
CA ASN A 74 22.57 -3.12 -3.74
C ASN A 74 22.40 -3.65 -5.18
N ARG A 75 22.95 -4.82 -5.49
CA ARG A 75 22.76 -5.46 -6.80
C ARG A 75 21.30 -5.68 -7.12
N LEU A 76 20.51 -6.15 -6.15
CA LEU A 76 19.07 -6.35 -6.34
C LEU A 76 18.34 -5.02 -6.60
N LEU A 77 18.66 -3.97 -5.86
CA LEU A 77 18.07 -2.64 -6.09
C LEU A 77 18.40 -2.11 -7.48
N VAL A 78 19.66 -2.23 -7.91
CA VAL A 78 20.07 -1.82 -9.26
C VAL A 78 19.35 -2.66 -10.32
N ALA A 79 19.31 -3.98 -10.18
CA ALA A 79 18.60 -4.85 -11.10
C ALA A 79 17.11 -4.49 -11.19
N TYR A 80 16.48 -4.19 -10.06
CA TYR A 80 15.09 -3.75 -10.03
C TYR A 80 14.87 -2.41 -10.75
N MET A 81 15.75 -1.43 -10.54
CA MET A 81 15.65 -0.12 -11.20
C MET A 81 15.77 -0.17 -12.72
N PHE A 82 16.52 -1.15 -13.25
CA PHE A 82 16.69 -1.38 -14.69
C PHE A 82 15.73 -2.43 -15.25
N SER A 83 14.94 -3.09 -14.41
CA SER A 83 13.94 -4.05 -14.88
C SER A 83 12.71 -3.34 -15.45
N PRO A 84 11.96 -4.00 -16.36
CA PRO A 84 10.68 -3.46 -16.80
C PRO A 84 9.71 -3.34 -15.60
N PRO A 85 8.76 -2.40 -15.65
CA PRO A 85 7.77 -2.26 -14.60
C PRO A 85 6.95 -3.55 -14.46
N VAL A 86 6.70 -3.98 -13.22
CA VAL A 86 5.89 -5.17 -12.92
C VAL A 86 4.43 -4.96 -13.30
N PHE A 87 4.00 -3.71 -13.25
CA PHE A 87 2.65 -3.29 -13.57
C PHE A 87 2.74 -2.12 -14.54
N GLU A 88 2.07 -2.26 -15.65
CA GLU A 88 1.84 -1.17 -16.59
C GLU A 88 0.46 -0.57 -16.27
N HIS A 89 0.38 0.74 -16.24
CA HIS A 89 -0.90 1.42 -16.19
C HIS A 89 -1.50 1.35 -17.59
N ASP A 90 -2.61 0.64 -17.72
CA ASP A 90 -3.34 0.58 -18.97
C ASP A 90 -4.31 1.76 -19.04
N GLU A 91 -3.85 2.88 -19.58
CA GLU A 91 -4.67 4.07 -19.78
C GLU A 91 -5.94 3.82 -20.63
N LYS A 92 -5.95 2.71 -21.39
CA LYS A 92 -7.10 2.34 -22.22
C LYS A 92 -8.17 1.58 -21.45
N SER A 93 -7.83 1.03 -20.29
CA SER A 93 -8.74 0.24 -19.47
C SER A 93 -9.58 1.09 -18.50
N ASP A 94 -9.21 2.34 -18.30
CA ASP A 94 -10.02 3.23 -17.49
C ASP A 94 -11.30 3.58 -18.28
N PRO A 95 -12.47 3.08 -17.86
CA PRO A 95 -13.71 3.48 -18.50
C PRO A 95 -13.86 5.00 -18.38
N PRO A 96 -14.29 5.70 -19.44
CA PRO A 96 -14.51 7.13 -19.32
C PRO A 96 -15.45 7.37 -18.13
N LEU A 97 -15.14 8.38 -17.33
CA LEU A 97 -15.93 8.77 -16.14
C LEU A 97 -17.41 9.03 -16.46
N ASP A 98 -17.74 9.20 -17.74
CA ASP A 98 -19.12 9.32 -18.22
C ASP A 98 -19.97 8.08 -17.93
N ASN A 99 -19.37 6.89 -17.83
CA ASN A 99 -20.09 5.67 -17.45
C ASN A 99 -20.48 5.63 -15.97
N PHE A 100 -19.95 6.54 -15.16
CA PHE A 100 -20.36 6.66 -13.76
C PHE A 100 -21.78 7.23 -13.60
N ARG A 101 -22.28 7.93 -14.62
CA ARG A 101 -23.65 8.47 -14.63
C ARG A 101 -24.71 7.41 -14.90
N ASP A 102 -24.34 6.29 -15.51
CA ASP A 102 -25.24 5.20 -15.84
C ASP A 102 -25.39 4.15 -14.73
N GLN A 103 -24.86 4.43 -13.56
CA GLN A 103 -25.11 3.57 -12.40
C GLN A 103 -26.60 3.67 -12.00
N LEU A 104 -27.24 2.53 -11.97
CA LEU A 104 -28.63 2.33 -11.58
C LEU A 104 -28.98 3.20 -10.35
N GLY A 105 -29.81 4.20 -10.57
CA GLY A 105 -30.31 5.09 -9.53
C GLY A 105 -29.88 6.55 -9.59
N ALA A 106 -28.94 6.91 -10.47
CA ALA A 106 -28.52 8.31 -10.60
C ALA A 106 -29.59 9.19 -11.28
N ASP A 107 -30.41 8.61 -12.17
CA ASP A 107 -31.40 9.32 -12.93
C ASP A 107 -32.76 9.47 -12.20
N SER A 108 -32.95 8.89 -11.04
CA SER A 108 -34.21 8.92 -10.31
C SER A 108 -34.27 9.95 -9.18
N VAL A 109 -33.14 10.61 -8.87
CA VAL A 109 -33.13 11.67 -7.86
C VAL A 109 -33.32 13.02 -8.58
N SER A 110 -34.55 13.37 -8.82
CA SER A 110 -34.89 14.74 -9.22
C SER A 110 -34.46 15.71 -8.13
N ALA A 111 -33.94 16.86 -8.50
CA ALA A 111 -33.49 17.90 -7.56
C ALA A 111 -34.59 18.37 -6.59
N SER A 112 -35.84 17.95 -6.83
CA SER A 112 -37.01 18.22 -5.98
C SER A 112 -37.10 17.28 -4.76
N ASP A 113 -36.43 16.12 -4.79
CA ASP A 113 -36.54 15.12 -3.73
C ASP A 113 -35.46 15.25 -2.61
N THR A 114 -34.55 16.21 -2.77
CA THR A 114 -33.52 16.52 -1.76
C THR A 114 -33.99 17.58 -0.76
N ILE A 115 -35.28 17.61 -0.44
CA ILE A 115 -35.74 18.37 0.73
C ILE A 115 -35.58 17.44 1.92
N LEU A 116 -34.39 17.49 2.53
CA LEU A 116 -34.21 16.96 3.89
C LEU A 116 -35.31 17.57 4.76
N PRO A 117 -36.09 16.75 5.49
CA PRO A 117 -37.08 17.29 6.40
C PRO A 117 -36.33 18.18 7.41
N PRO A 118 -36.93 19.32 7.78
CA PRO A 118 -36.29 20.24 8.74
C PRO A 118 -36.02 19.44 10.02
N LEU A 119 -34.80 19.51 10.51
CA LEU A 119 -34.38 18.95 11.81
C LEU A 119 -35.20 19.60 12.91
N LYS A 120 -36.40 19.10 13.16
CA LYS A 120 -37.18 19.47 14.34
C LYS A 120 -36.59 18.69 15.53
N GLY A 121 -35.97 19.42 16.42
CA GLY A 121 -35.80 18.93 17.78
C GLY A 121 -34.40 18.72 18.30
N VAL A 122 -33.41 19.50 17.87
CA VAL A 122 -32.15 19.57 18.64
C VAL A 122 -31.79 21.05 18.78
N LEU A 123 -32.11 21.61 19.90
CA LEU A 123 -31.60 22.74 20.65
C LEU A 123 -32.76 23.50 21.29
N SER A 124 -33.25 22.92 22.37
CA SER A 124 -33.88 23.75 23.41
C SER A 124 -32.75 24.16 24.34
N PRO A 125 -32.45 25.45 24.52
CA PRO A 125 -31.49 25.86 25.50
C PRO A 125 -32.10 25.61 26.90
N ASP A 126 -31.40 24.76 27.63
CA ASP A 126 -31.68 24.51 29.05
C ASP A 126 -31.64 25.83 29.82
N LYS A 127 -32.81 26.25 30.28
CA LYS A 127 -32.95 27.33 31.29
C LYS A 127 -32.42 26.79 32.59
N ARG A 128 -31.20 27.15 32.94
CA ARG A 128 -30.76 27.08 34.33
C ARG A 128 -31.31 28.30 35.06
N ASP A 129 -32.39 28.06 35.75
CA ASP A 129 -32.82 28.96 36.82
C ASP A 129 -32.13 28.50 38.13
N HIS A 130 -31.43 29.43 38.72
CA HIS A 130 -30.97 29.58 40.15
C HIS A 130 -30.22 28.43 40.82
#